data_3c39b5da6551bc67b675ddf5edb1b6e5
#
_entry.id   3c39b5da6551bc67b675ddf5edb1b6e5
#
_cell.length_a   1.000
_cell.length_b   1.000
_cell.length_c   1.000
_cell.angle_alpha   90.00
_cell.angle_beta   90.00
_cell.angle_gamma   90.00
#
_symmetry.space_group_name_H-M   'P 1'
#
loop_
_entity.id
_entity.type
_entity.pdbx_description
1 polymer ?
#
loop_
_entity_poly.entity_id
_entity_poly.type
_entity_poly.pdbx_seq_one_letter_code
_entity_poly.pdbx_strand_id
1 'polypeptide(L)'
;MIKKYKKGDGFAYYFKAYHGIDPLTGKKIVTLRRGFKTEREARLAEAKCLSDYEKKTFRSRNTTTTFKQVYETWKEQYRNTVKESTYVSQIDKADRLIIPHFGDKPINKISLTMCQTQVNKWAEEYKRFFGIISIANQIFDYAISMELIDSSPMRKTLKPKRKKNNTDELEKFYNKEELKEFFKIVKGFDDNEMLTYFRLLAFTGMRKNEISALRWSDVDFKKGQITVNQTLAKGEDNKLIFQTPKTKKSARTITLDSKTIKVLKDWHKYSTKGLLFKNESGEPKSVVHVNNMLNRIWRKYPDFKRITPHGFRHTHCSLLFEAGATIKEVQERLGHENIQTTMDIYAHVTQKAKDEVADKFASYIGF
;
A
#
# COMPACT_ATOMS: atom_id res chain seq x y z
N MET A 1 22.49 48.18 5.57
CA MET A 1 23.47 49.10 6.19
C MET A 1 24.44 48.28 7.00
N ILE A 2 25.74 48.40 6.66
CA ILE A 2 26.85 47.68 7.32
C ILE A 2 27.29 48.47 8.54
N LYS A 3 27.47 47.78 9.67
CA LYS A 3 27.95 48.42 10.91
C LYS A 3 29.15 47.67 11.46
N LYS A 4 30.09 48.45 12.04
CA LYS A 4 31.28 47.98 12.72
C LYS A 4 30.98 47.74 14.20
N TYR A 5 31.51 46.70 14.80
CA TYR A 5 31.37 46.42 16.23
C TYR A 5 32.67 45.82 16.79
N LYS A 6 32.90 45.99 18.08
CA LYS A 6 34.08 45.47 18.78
C LYS A 6 33.93 43.97 19.02
N LYS A 7 34.97 43.18 18.67
CA LYS A 7 35.02 41.73 18.87
C LYS A 7 36.40 41.34 19.42
N GLY A 8 36.49 41.07 20.70
CA GLY A 8 37.74 40.87 21.41
C GLY A 8 38.61 42.13 21.34
N ASP A 9 39.90 42.01 21.03
CA ASP A 9 40.84 43.13 20.87
C ASP A 9 40.76 43.80 19.48
N GLY A 10 39.83 43.36 18.61
CA GLY A 10 39.70 43.91 17.26
C GLY A 10 38.27 44.35 16.93
N PHE A 11 38.05 44.59 15.64
CA PHE A 11 36.74 44.98 15.12
C PHE A 11 36.23 43.94 14.09
N ALA A 12 34.91 43.79 14.01
CA ALA A 12 34.23 43.03 12.99
C ALA A 12 33.04 43.80 12.43
N TYR A 13 32.54 43.34 11.28
CA TYR A 13 31.43 43.98 10.59
C TYR A 13 30.22 43.09 10.60
N TYR A 14 29.01 43.71 10.56
CA TYR A 14 27.76 43.00 10.38
C TYR A 14 26.81 43.80 9.49
N PHE A 15 25.85 43.11 8.91
CA PHE A 15 24.77 43.75 8.19
C PHE A 15 23.40 43.25 8.65
N LYS A 16 22.41 44.07 8.41
CA LYS A 16 20.98 43.76 8.60
C LYS A 16 20.29 44.01 7.28
N ALA A 17 20.00 42.91 6.53
CA ALA A 17 19.28 42.97 5.28
C ALA A 17 17.78 42.91 5.54
N TYR A 18 17.05 43.90 5.04
CA TYR A 18 15.58 43.97 5.10
C TYR A 18 15.01 43.38 3.79
N HIS A 19 14.11 42.41 3.91
CA HIS A 19 13.54 41.68 2.80
C HIS A 19 12.04 41.99 2.55
N GLY A 20 11.47 42.94 3.27
CA GLY A 20 10.06 43.34 3.18
C GLY A 20 9.23 42.94 4.39
N ILE A 21 7.93 42.97 4.23
CA ILE A 21 6.95 42.59 5.25
C ILE A 21 6.34 41.25 4.88
N ASP A 22 6.27 40.34 5.83
CA ASP A 22 5.55 39.06 5.67
C ASP A 22 4.04 39.34 5.49
N PRO A 23 3.45 39.00 4.34
CA PRO A 23 2.05 39.31 4.08
C PRO A 23 1.06 38.54 4.98
N LEU A 24 1.52 37.46 5.62
CA LEU A 24 0.69 36.64 6.52
C LEU A 24 0.71 37.13 7.97
N THR A 25 1.86 37.63 8.42
CA THR A 25 2.03 38.00 9.82
C THR A 25 2.18 39.51 10.05
N GLY A 26 2.31 40.30 8.98
CA GLY A 26 2.56 41.73 9.04
C GLY A 26 3.95 42.12 9.60
N LYS A 27 4.80 41.14 9.90
CA LYS A 27 6.12 41.39 10.51
C LYS A 27 7.20 41.64 9.46
N LYS A 28 8.18 42.49 9.81
CA LYS A 28 9.35 42.74 8.95
C LYS A 28 10.23 41.51 8.86
N ILE A 29 10.55 41.07 7.64
CA ILE A 29 11.48 39.99 7.37
C ILE A 29 12.88 40.59 7.30
N VAL A 30 13.76 40.14 8.20
CA VAL A 30 15.09 40.70 8.35
C VAL A 30 16.10 39.56 8.57
N THR A 31 17.22 39.63 7.82
CA THR A 31 18.37 38.74 8.03
C THR A 31 19.51 39.54 8.67
N LEU A 32 20.01 39.05 9.81
CA LEU A 32 21.19 39.60 10.49
C LEU A 32 22.36 38.62 10.33
N ARG A 33 23.49 39.10 9.79
CA ARG A 33 24.74 38.32 9.73
C ARG A 33 25.88 39.12 10.30
N ARG A 34 26.72 38.49 11.15
CA ARG A 34 27.81 39.09 11.89
C ARG A 34 29.12 38.34 11.68
N GLY A 35 30.25 38.99 11.96
CA GLY A 35 31.55 38.33 12.04
C GLY A 35 32.44 38.49 10.81
N PHE A 36 32.10 39.41 9.91
CA PHE A 36 32.94 39.68 8.74
C PHE A 36 34.20 40.45 9.14
N LYS A 37 35.34 40.08 8.54
CA LYS A 37 36.65 40.70 8.85
C LYS A 37 36.81 42.09 8.23
N THR A 38 36.18 42.32 7.08
CA THR A 38 36.24 43.59 6.36
C THR A 38 34.85 44.09 5.99
N GLU A 39 34.70 45.40 5.80
CA GLU A 39 33.48 46.02 5.33
C GLU A 39 33.10 45.53 3.92
N ARG A 40 34.09 45.33 3.04
CA ARG A 40 33.91 44.83 1.68
C ARG A 40 33.31 43.43 1.69
N GLU A 41 33.78 42.55 2.57
CA GLU A 41 33.25 41.19 2.73
C GLU A 41 31.79 41.21 3.21
N ALA A 42 31.46 42.06 4.18
CA ALA A 42 30.12 42.25 4.67
C ALA A 42 29.19 42.79 3.58
N ARG A 43 29.66 43.72 2.73
CA ARG A 43 28.90 44.29 1.61
C ARG A 43 28.60 43.28 0.52
N LEU A 44 29.57 42.45 0.13
CA LEU A 44 29.39 41.38 -0.81
C LEU A 44 28.38 40.31 -0.30
N ALA A 45 28.49 39.97 0.98
CA ALA A 45 27.57 39.03 1.62
C ALA A 45 26.13 39.60 1.74
N GLU A 46 25.99 40.92 2.00
CA GLU A 46 24.67 41.59 2.01
C GLU A 46 24.04 41.60 0.63
N ALA A 47 24.79 41.96 -0.42
CA ALA A 47 24.33 41.96 -1.82
C ALA A 47 23.91 40.57 -2.27
N LYS A 48 24.72 39.54 -1.96
CA LYS A 48 24.39 38.14 -2.25
C LYS A 48 23.13 37.70 -1.50
N CYS A 49 22.99 38.06 -0.22
CA CYS A 49 21.80 37.72 0.58
C CYS A 49 20.53 38.36 0.03
N LEU A 50 20.57 39.60 -0.43
CA LEU A 50 19.45 40.29 -1.07
C LEU A 50 19.08 39.67 -2.41
N SER A 51 20.09 39.43 -3.28
CA SER A 51 19.88 38.79 -4.59
C SER A 51 19.30 37.36 -4.47
N ASP A 52 19.82 36.55 -3.53
CA ASP A 52 19.32 35.20 -3.29
C ASP A 52 17.88 35.24 -2.75
N TYR A 53 17.54 36.23 -1.91
CA TYR A 53 16.19 36.43 -1.41
C TYR A 53 15.23 36.88 -2.51
N GLU A 54 15.65 37.85 -3.35
CA GLU A 54 14.84 38.32 -4.49
C GLU A 54 14.60 37.18 -5.49
N LYS A 55 15.61 36.40 -5.85
CA LYS A 55 15.46 35.22 -6.74
C LYS A 55 14.49 34.20 -6.17
N LYS A 56 14.60 33.84 -4.89
CA LYS A 56 13.70 32.95 -4.21
C LYS A 56 12.27 33.49 -4.14
N THR A 57 12.14 34.78 -3.79
CA THR A 57 10.84 35.44 -3.61
C THR A 57 10.17 35.69 -4.95
N PHE A 58 10.92 36.02 -6.00
CA PHE A 58 10.39 36.23 -7.35
C PHE A 58 9.87 34.93 -7.97
N ARG A 59 10.60 33.81 -7.83
CA ARG A 59 10.16 32.50 -8.28
C ARG A 59 8.93 32.01 -7.50
N SER A 60 8.93 32.18 -6.16
CA SER A 60 7.84 31.71 -5.28
C SER A 60 6.57 32.60 -5.31
N ARG A 61 6.71 33.92 -5.52
CA ARG A 61 5.58 34.87 -5.45
C ARG A 61 4.70 34.92 -6.70
N ASN A 62 5.24 34.59 -7.86
CA ASN A 62 4.53 34.74 -9.13
C ASN A 62 3.89 33.44 -9.68
N THR A 63 3.97 32.34 -8.94
CA THR A 63 3.34 31.11 -9.37
C THR A 63 1.86 31.14 -9.03
N THR A 64 1.02 31.36 -10.03
CA THR A 64 -0.45 31.22 -9.95
C THR A 64 -0.87 29.75 -10.09
N THR A 65 0.09 28.85 -10.35
CA THR A 65 -0.14 27.42 -10.57
C THR A 65 -0.77 26.80 -9.32
N THR A 66 -1.97 26.25 -9.49
CA THR A 66 -2.70 25.59 -8.40
C THR A 66 -2.16 24.17 -8.16
N PHE A 67 -2.44 23.63 -6.97
CA PHE A 67 -2.12 22.24 -6.66
C PHE A 67 -2.77 21.27 -7.66
N LYS A 68 -3.99 21.55 -8.11
CA LYS A 68 -4.70 20.76 -9.12
C LYS A 68 -3.96 20.76 -10.47
N GLN A 69 -3.44 21.90 -10.91
CA GLN A 69 -2.66 21.97 -12.15
C GLN A 69 -1.38 21.13 -12.05
N VAL A 70 -0.67 21.19 -10.91
CA VAL A 70 0.49 20.35 -10.66
C VAL A 70 0.10 18.87 -10.63
N TYR A 71 -1.02 18.54 -9.98
CA TYR A 71 -1.56 17.19 -9.93
C TYR A 71 -1.87 16.63 -11.33
N GLU A 72 -2.53 17.39 -12.20
CA GLU A 72 -2.86 16.91 -13.56
C GLU A 72 -1.59 16.61 -14.36
N THR A 73 -0.58 17.49 -14.31
CA THR A 73 0.70 17.25 -14.97
C THR A 73 1.45 16.05 -14.36
N TRP A 74 1.47 15.94 -13.02
CA TRP A 74 2.04 14.79 -12.32
C TRP A 74 1.33 13.48 -12.71
N LYS A 75 0.02 13.48 -12.80
CA LYS A 75 -0.83 12.33 -13.13
C LYS A 75 -0.46 11.73 -14.49
N GLU A 76 -0.22 12.56 -15.51
CA GLU A 76 0.21 12.12 -16.83
C GLU A 76 1.57 11.41 -16.78
N GLN A 77 2.53 11.98 -16.05
CA GLN A 77 3.86 11.39 -15.91
C GLN A 77 3.82 10.10 -15.05
N TYR A 78 3.06 10.12 -13.95
CA TYR A 78 2.93 9.01 -13.03
C TYR A 78 2.34 7.75 -13.70
N ARG A 79 1.45 7.93 -14.68
CA ARG A 79 0.85 6.84 -15.45
C ARG A 79 1.89 5.89 -16.05
N ASN A 80 3.01 6.44 -16.52
CA ASN A 80 4.07 5.67 -17.17
C ASN A 80 5.04 5.00 -16.19
N THR A 81 4.92 5.27 -14.90
CA THR A 81 5.87 4.79 -13.88
C THR A 81 5.35 3.60 -13.08
N VAL A 82 4.07 3.29 -13.17
CA VAL A 82 3.42 2.26 -12.34
C VAL A 82 2.47 1.38 -13.18
N LYS A 83 2.08 0.23 -12.64
CA LYS A 83 1.03 -0.59 -13.25
C LYS A 83 -0.32 0.14 -13.24
N GLU A 84 -1.12 -0.07 -14.28
CA GLU A 84 -2.43 0.57 -14.45
C GLU A 84 -3.32 0.46 -13.19
N SER A 85 -3.42 -0.71 -12.59
CA SER A 85 -4.22 -0.88 -11.36
C SER A 85 -3.70 -0.07 -10.16
N THR A 86 -2.40 0.19 -10.09
CA THR A 86 -1.80 1.06 -9.07
C THR A 86 -2.15 2.51 -9.38
N TYR A 87 -1.98 2.92 -10.63
CA TYR A 87 -2.35 4.24 -11.13
C TYR A 87 -3.80 4.56 -10.78
N VAL A 88 -4.76 3.75 -11.25
CA VAL A 88 -6.19 3.94 -10.98
C VAL A 88 -6.49 4.07 -9.49
N SER A 89 -5.92 3.19 -8.66
CA SER A 89 -6.14 3.24 -7.21
C SER A 89 -5.55 4.49 -6.54
N GLN A 90 -4.41 4.99 -7.03
CA GLN A 90 -3.76 6.19 -6.46
C GLN A 90 -4.50 7.47 -6.90
N ILE A 91 -4.90 7.53 -8.18
CA ILE A 91 -5.65 8.67 -8.72
C ILE A 91 -7.02 8.78 -8.04
N ASP A 92 -7.78 7.69 -7.93
CA ASP A 92 -9.07 7.68 -7.22
C ASP A 92 -8.94 8.21 -5.77
N LYS A 93 -7.87 7.84 -5.07
CA LYS A 93 -7.61 8.38 -3.73
C LYS A 93 -7.25 9.86 -3.75
N ALA A 94 -6.43 10.30 -4.71
CA ALA A 94 -6.05 11.70 -4.84
C ALA A 94 -7.27 12.56 -5.12
N ASP A 95 -8.10 12.16 -6.08
CA ASP A 95 -9.30 12.89 -6.49
C ASP A 95 -10.31 13.02 -5.33
N ARG A 96 -10.50 11.96 -4.56
CA ARG A 96 -11.48 11.97 -3.45
C ARG A 96 -10.97 12.59 -2.16
N LEU A 97 -9.67 12.46 -1.85
CA LEU A 97 -9.15 12.74 -0.51
C LEU A 97 -8.12 13.87 -0.46
N ILE A 98 -7.55 14.28 -1.59
CA ILE A 98 -6.50 15.31 -1.61
C ILE A 98 -6.97 16.55 -2.37
N ILE A 99 -7.48 16.37 -3.58
CA ILE A 99 -7.90 17.47 -4.46
C ILE A 99 -8.98 18.36 -3.82
N PRO A 100 -10.01 17.85 -3.08
CA PRO A 100 -10.99 18.69 -2.45
C PRO A 100 -10.43 19.67 -1.40
N HIS A 101 -9.24 19.37 -0.86
CA HIS A 101 -8.64 20.19 0.21
C HIS A 101 -7.57 21.16 -0.30
N PHE A 102 -6.83 20.78 -1.32
CA PHE A 102 -5.66 21.54 -1.81
C PHE A 102 -5.82 22.03 -3.25
N GLY A 103 -6.71 21.44 -4.05
CA GLY A 103 -6.77 21.58 -5.50
C GLY A 103 -6.75 23.03 -5.99
N ASP A 104 -7.62 23.86 -5.46
CA ASP A 104 -7.79 25.26 -5.93
C ASP A 104 -6.76 26.24 -5.35
N LYS A 105 -5.91 25.76 -4.45
CA LYS A 105 -4.91 26.62 -3.79
C LYS A 105 -3.66 26.74 -4.64
N PRO A 106 -3.07 27.93 -4.80
CA PRO A 106 -1.74 28.08 -5.38
C PRO A 106 -0.74 27.22 -4.60
N ILE A 107 0.06 26.42 -5.30
CA ILE A 107 0.96 25.43 -4.68
C ILE A 107 1.93 26.06 -3.66
N ASN A 108 2.40 27.27 -3.93
CA ASN A 108 3.30 28.03 -3.07
C ASN A 108 2.60 28.69 -1.85
N LYS A 109 1.26 28.68 -1.79
CA LYS A 109 0.49 29.20 -0.69
C LYS A 109 0.03 28.11 0.30
N ILE A 110 0.24 26.84 -0.03
CA ILE A 110 -0.09 25.73 0.88
C ILE A 110 0.95 25.71 2.00
N SER A 111 0.50 26.05 3.21
CA SER A 111 1.36 26.14 4.39
C SER A 111 1.50 24.81 5.13
N LEU A 112 2.55 24.70 5.97
CA LEU A 112 2.72 23.56 6.89
C LEU A 112 1.48 23.39 7.79
N THR A 113 0.91 24.50 8.32
CA THR A 113 -0.27 24.45 9.19
C THR A 113 -1.47 23.83 8.47
N MET A 114 -1.71 24.20 7.21
CA MET A 114 -2.79 23.61 6.40
C MET A 114 -2.59 22.12 6.21
N CYS A 115 -1.35 21.69 5.87
CA CYS A 115 -1.00 20.28 5.72
C CYS A 115 -1.18 19.53 7.05
N GLN A 116 -0.74 20.09 8.17
CA GLN A 116 -0.85 19.46 9.48
C GLN A 116 -2.31 19.25 9.90
N THR A 117 -3.13 20.28 9.73
CA THR A 117 -4.58 20.18 10.01
C THR A 117 -5.21 19.06 9.21
N GLN A 118 -4.87 18.96 7.92
CA GLN A 118 -5.45 17.93 7.06
C GLN A 118 -4.92 16.52 7.39
N VAL A 119 -3.64 16.38 7.75
CA VAL A 119 -3.06 15.12 8.21
C VAL A 119 -3.75 14.60 9.47
N ASN A 120 -4.05 15.51 10.42
CA ASN A 120 -4.77 15.13 11.64
C ASN A 120 -6.19 14.63 11.34
N LYS A 121 -6.93 15.30 10.45
CA LYS A 121 -8.26 14.84 10.00
C LYS A 121 -8.19 13.47 9.33
N TRP A 122 -7.24 13.28 8.39
CA TRP A 122 -7.07 11.97 7.76
C TRP A 122 -6.71 10.86 8.75
N ALA A 123 -5.94 11.17 9.80
CA ALA A 123 -5.58 10.20 10.83
C ALA A 123 -6.78 9.79 11.71
N GLU A 124 -7.75 10.68 11.90
CA GLU A 124 -9.00 10.39 12.62
C GLU A 124 -9.95 9.54 11.77
N GLU A 125 -10.10 9.88 10.48
CA GLU A 125 -11.09 9.27 9.59
C GLU A 125 -10.59 7.95 8.93
N TYR A 126 -9.29 7.85 8.62
CA TYR A 126 -8.77 6.75 7.80
C TYR A 126 -7.67 5.94 8.49
N LYS A 127 -7.91 4.66 8.73
CA LYS A 127 -6.87 3.73 9.26
C LYS A 127 -5.58 3.71 8.41
N ARG A 128 -5.68 3.95 7.10
CA ARG A 128 -4.57 3.93 6.13
C ARG A 128 -4.15 5.33 5.66
N PHE A 129 -4.27 6.35 6.50
CA PHE A 129 -3.96 7.74 6.16
C PHE A 129 -2.51 7.98 5.67
N PHE A 130 -1.55 7.16 6.07
CA PHE A 130 -0.18 7.25 5.53
C PHE A 130 -0.12 7.09 4.02
N GLY A 131 -1.01 6.28 3.43
CA GLY A 131 -1.12 6.15 1.97
C GLY A 131 -1.58 7.44 1.30
N ILE A 132 -2.47 8.20 1.94
CA ILE A 132 -2.93 9.51 1.44
C ILE A 132 -1.78 10.53 1.49
N ILE A 133 -1.07 10.58 2.62
CA ILE A 133 0.11 11.44 2.79
C ILE A 133 1.19 11.11 1.75
N SER A 134 1.40 9.82 1.46
CA SER A 134 2.38 9.40 0.47
C SER A 134 2.06 9.93 -0.93
N ILE A 135 0.78 9.91 -1.33
CA ILE A 135 0.36 10.47 -2.62
C ILE A 135 0.55 11.99 -2.64
N ALA A 136 0.10 12.68 -1.59
CA ALA A 136 0.29 14.12 -1.49
C ALA A 136 1.77 14.53 -1.56
N ASN A 137 2.66 13.77 -0.89
CA ASN A 137 4.10 13.99 -0.99
C ASN A 137 4.62 13.83 -2.42
N GLN A 138 4.18 12.83 -3.18
CA GLN A 138 4.61 12.64 -4.57
C GLN A 138 4.23 13.85 -5.45
N ILE A 139 3.05 14.44 -5.24
CA ILE A 139 2.62 15.64 -5.97
C ILE A 139 3.46 16.86 -5.57
N PHE A 140 3.74 17.06 -4.27
CA PHE A 140 4.63 18.14 -3.82
C PHE A 140 6.08 17.95 -4.29
N ASP A 141 6.59 16.71 -4.30
CA ASP A 141 7.93 16.40 -4.80
C ASP A 141 8.03 16.69 -6.30
N TYR A 142 6.98 16.43 -7.06
CA TYR A 142 6.90 16.81 -8.46
C TYR A 142 6.89 18.33 -8.61
N ALA A 143 6.16 19.07 -7.76
CA ALA A 143 6.22 20.54 -7.75
C ALA A 143 7.62 21.09 -7.45
N ILE A 144 8.38 20.40 -6.59
CA ILE A 144 9.79 20.74 -6.34
C ILE A 144 10.65 20.49 -7.58
N SER A 145 10.47 19.35 -8.26
CA SER A 145 11.20 19.03 -9.49
C SER A 145 10.92 20.01 -10.63
N MET A 146 9.72 20.60 -10.64
CA MET A 146 9.31 21.66 -11.56
C MET A 146 9.71 23.07 -11.10
N GLU A 147 10.49 23.18 -10.04
CA GLU A 147 10.95 24.45 -9.44
C GLU A 147 9.82 25.42 -9.04
N LEU A 148 8.61 24.92 -8.80
CA LEU A 148 7.45 25.72 -8.37
C LEU A 148 7.49 26.06 -6.89
N ILE A 149 8.11 25.20 -6.07
CA ILE A 149 8.32 25.37 -4.64
C ILE A 149 9.71 24.83 -4.24
N ASP A 150 10.31 25.37 -3.20
CA ASP A 150 11.64 24.96 -2.70
C ASP A 150 11.59 23.70 -1.80
N SER A 151 10.46 23.46 -1.13
CA SER A 151 10.30 22.33 -0.20
C SER A 151 8.83 21.92 -0.02
N SER A 152 8.60 20.64 0.25
CA SER A 152 7.27 20.11 0.53
C SER A 152 6.82 20.46 1.96
N PRO A 153 5.71 21.20 2.14
CA PRO A 153 5.13 21.42 3.45
C PRO A 153 4.57 20.12 4.04
N MET A 154 4.08 19.19 3.21
CA MET A 154 3.54 17.90 3.62
C MET A 154 4.60 17.00 4.26
N ARG A 155 5.86 17.04 3.77
CA ARG A 155 6.97 16.26 4.35
C ARG A 155 7.31 16.67 5.78
N LYS A 156 7.10 17.95 6.11
CA LYS A 156 7.41 18.55 7.42
C LYS A 156 6.31 18.27 8.47
N THR A 157 5.19 17.66 8.09
CA THR A 157 4.11 17.36 9.03
C THR A 157 4.50 16.29 10.04
N LEU A 158 4.03 16.46 11.28
CA LEU A 158 4.08 15.44 12.31
C LEU A 158 2.98 14.41 12.03
N LYS A 159 3.38 13.14 11.99
CA LYS A 159 2.45 12.04 11.68
C LYS A 159 1.96 11.41 12.98
N PRO A 160 0.64 11.40 13.24
CA PRO A 160 0.08 10.72 14.41
C PRO A 160 0.49 9.25 14.43
N LYS A 161 0.72 8.70 15.62
CA LYS A 161 0.99 7.25 15.77
C LYS A 161 -0.24 6.47 15.31
N ARG A 162 -0.02 5.36 14.58
CA ARG A 162 -1.11 4.43 14.28
C ARG A 162 -1.67 3.90 15.58
N LYS A 163 -2.97 3.97 15.77
CA LYS A 163 -3.65 3.21 16.82
C LYS A 163 -3.46 1.73 16.46
N LYS A 164 -2.58 1.03 17.16
CA LYS A 164 -2.47 -0.43 17.07
C LYS A 164 -3.72 -0.98 17.77
N ASN A 165 -4.64 -1.54 17.01
CA ASN A 165 -5.63 -2.45 17.58
C ASN A 165 -4.91 -3.78 17.76
N ASN A 166 -4.40 -4.03 18.95
CA ASN A 166 -3.56 -5.20 19.28
C ASN A 166 -4.33 -6.54 19.32
N THR A 167 -5.64 -6.56 19.11
CA THR A 167 -6.45 -7.76 19.36
C THR A 167 -7.07 -8.41 18.11
N ASP A 168 -7.16 -7.73 16.95
CA ASP A 168 -8.01 -8.21 15.86
C ASP A 168 -7.29 -8.81 14.64
N GLU A 169 -5.97 -8.69 14.51
CA GLU A 169 -5.29 -9.11 13.26
C GLU A 169 -4.88 -10.59 13.27
N LEU A 170 -4.70 -11.19 14.42
CA LEU A 170 -4.18 -12.55 14.55
C LEU A 170 -5.25 -13.64 14.47
N GLU A 171 -6.53 -13.31 14.64
CA GLU A 171 -7.65 -14.27 14.59
C GLU A 171 -8.39 -14.34 13.25
N LYS A 172 -7.88 -13.70 12.20
CA LYS A 172 -8.58 -13.61 10.91
C LYS A 172 -8.29 -14.77 9.95
N PHE A 173 -8.02 -15.94 10.47
CA PHE A 173 -7.88 -17.18 9.72
C PHE A 173 -8.56 -18.33 10.46
N TYR A 174 -8.87 -19.42 9.76
CA TYR A 174 -9.48 -20.60 10.34
C TYR A 174 -8.42 -21.56 10.88
N ASN A 175 -8.68 -22.18 12.02
CA ASN A 175 -8.01 -23.40 12.42
C ASN A 175 -8.55 -24.60 11.61
N LYS A 176 -8.01 -25.80 11.88
CA LYS A 176 -8.36 -27.04 11.16
C LYS A 176 -9.85 -27.39 11.29
N GLU A 177 -10.42 -27.23 12.47
CA GLU A 177 -11.82 -27.55 12.78
C GLU A 177 -12.75 -26.53 12.14
N GLU A 178 -12.46 -25.25 12.25
CA GLU A 178 -13.20 -24.16 11.63
C GLU A 178 -13.20 -24.28 10.10
N LEU A 179 -12.07 -24.67 9.49
CA LEU A 179 -12.00 -24.91 8.05
C LEU A 179 -12.86 -26.10 7.61
N LYS A 180 -12.89 -27.17 8.37
CA LYS A 180 -13.77 -28.33 8.10
C LYS A 180 -15.24 -27.92 8.17
N GLU A 181 -15.61 -27.16 9.19
CA GLU A 181 -16.97 -26.69 9.36
C GLU A 181 -17.38 -25.72 8.24
N PHE A 182 -16.48 -24.79 7.86
CA PHE A 182 -16.69 -23.93 6.70
C PHE A 182 -17.05 -24.73 5.43
N PHE A 183 -16.33 -25.82 5.15
CA PHE A 183 -16.61 -26.65 3.99
C PHE A 183 -17.90 -27.47 4.11
N LYS A 184 -18.36 -27.82 5.30
CA LYS A 184 -19.71 -28.40 5.50
C LYS A 184 -20.78 -27.35 5.14
N ILE A 185 -20.61 -26.12 5.64
CA ILE A 185 -21.50 -24.99 5.32
C ILE A 185 -21.54 -24.74 3.82
N VAL A 186 -20.39 -24.64 3.15
CA VAL A 186 -20.30 -24.38 1.69
C VAL A 186 -21.01 -25.47 0.89
N LYS A 187 -20.84 -26.74 1.26
CA LYS A 187 -21.54 -27.86 0.60
C LYS A 187 -23.05 -27.77 0.75
N GLY A 188 -23.54 -27.24 1.87
CA GLY A 188 -24.98 -27.05 2.11
C GLY A 188 -25.65 -25.96 1.24
N PHE A 189 -24.86 -25.24 0.41
CA PHE A 189 -25.39 -24.31 -0.60
C PHE A 189 -25.67 -24.95 -1.96
N ASP A 190 -25.18 -26.16 -2.19
CA ASP A 190 -25.24 -26.87 -3.49
C ASP A 190 -24.79 -26.03 -4.69
N ASP A 191 -23.78 -25.22 -4.44
CA ASP A 191 -23.20 -24.26 -5.40
C ASP A 191 -21.79 -24.71 -5.77
N ASN A 192 -21.66 -25.38 -6.91
CA ASN A 192 -20.38 -25.93 -7.38
C ASN A 192 -19.31 -24.86 -7.65
N GLU A 193 -19.72 -23.66 -8.07
CA GLU A 193 -18.80 -22.54 -8.25
C GLU A 193 -18.24 -22.10 -6.91
N MET A 194 -19.10 -21.88 -5.92
CA MET A 194 -18.72 -21.50 -4.57
C MET A 194 -17.77 -22.53 -3.95
N LEU A 195 -18.11 -23.80 -4.05
CA LEU A 195 -17.28 -24.90 -3.54
C LEU A 195 -15.89 -24.89 -4.21
N THR A 196 -15.83 -24.77 -5.52
CA THR A 196 -14.57 -24.77 -6.28
C THR A 196 -13.72 -23.57 -5.93
N TYR A 197 -14.32 -22.38 -5.86
CA TYR A 197 -13.60 -21.15 -5.55
C TYR A 197 -12.96 -21.19 -4.17
N PHE A 198 -13.74 -21.56 -3.14
CA PHE A 198 -13.22 -21.67 -1.77
C PHE A 198 -12.23 -22.83 -1.60
N ARG A 199 -12.44 -23.93 -2.35
CA ARG A 199 -11.47 -25.03 -2.37
C ARG A 199 -10.11 -24.55 -2.89
N LEU A 200 -10.08 -23.78 -3.97
CA LEU A 200 -8.85 -23.19 -4.48
C LEU A 200 -8.24 -22.22 -3.48
N LEU A 201 -9.01 -21.30 -2.88
CA LEU A 201 -8.49 -20.38 -1.86
C LEU A 201 -7.80 -21.10 -0.70
N ALA A 202 -8.48 -22.11 -0.13
CA ALA A 202 -8.03 -22.77 1.08
C ALA A 202 -6.90 -23.80 0.83
N PHE A 203 -6.89 -24.49 -0.30
CA PHE A 203 -5.96 -25.60 -0.55
C PHE A 203 -4.79 -25.27 -1.46
N THR A 204 -4.78 -24.10 -2.06
CA THR A 204 -3.65 -23.60 -2.84
C THR A 204 -2.98 -22.36 -2.24
N GLY A 205 -3.69 -21.64 -1.36
CA GLY A 205 -3.24 -20.37 -0.81
C GLY A 205 -3.12 -19.24 -1.85
N MET A 206 -3.70 -19.40 -3.04
CA MET A 206 -3.72 -18.37 -4.08
C MET A 206 -4.43 -17.11 -3.62
N ARG A 207 -4.03 -15.97 -4.18
CA ARG A 207 -4.77 -14.72 -3.96
C ARG A 207 -6.08 -14.74 -4.74
N LYS A 208 -7.14 -14.13 -4.18
CA LYS A 208 -8.46 -14.11 -4.85
C LYS A 208 -8.39 -13.64 -6.32
N ASN A 209 -7.57 -12.64 -6.59
CA ASN A 209 -7.44 -12.08 -7.93
C ASN A 209 -6.60 -12.97 -8.87
N GLU A 210 -5.73 -13.83 -8.35
CA GLU A 210 -5.05 -14.88 -9.10
C GLU A 210 -6.08 -15.95 -9.52
N ILE A 211 -6.94 -16.39 -8.60
CA ILE A 211 -8.01 -17.35 -8.88
C ILE A 211 -9.00 -16.79 -9.90
N SER A 212 -9.40 -15.51 -9.76
CA SER A 212 -10.32 -14.87 -10.72
C SER A 212 -9.75 -14.73 -12.12
N ALA A 213 -8.42 -14.79 -12.28
CA ALA A 213 -7.74 -14.72 -13.56
C ALA A 213 -7.46 -16.10 -14.20
N LEU A 214 -7.69 -17.21 -13.46
CA LEU A 214 -7.36 -18.55 -13.93
C LEU A 214 -8.14 -18.94 -15.18
N ARG A 215 -7.44 -19.54 -16.11
CA ARG A 215 -7.97 -20.19 -17.31
C ARG A 215 -7.85 -21.71 -17.22
N TRP A 216 -8.68 -22.43 -17.94
CA TRP A 216 -8.54 -23.89 -18.02
C TRP A 216 -7.19 -24.32 -18.61
N SER A 217 -6.58 -23.51 -19.47
CA SER A 217 -5.22 -23.74 -19.96
C SER A 217 -4.14 -23.69 -18.87
N ASP A 218 -4.43 -23.08 -17.71
CA ASP A 218 -3.51 -23.01 -16.58
C ASP A 218 -3.59 -24.26 -15.68
N VAL A 219 -4.55 -25.19 -15.95
CA VAL A 219 -4.78 -26.41 -15.16
C VAL A 219 -4.27 -27.62 -15.92
N ASP A 220 -3.22 -28.25 -15.42
CA ASP A 220 -2.74 -29.54 -15.93
C ASP A 220 -3.31 -30.68 -15.09
N PHE A 221 -4.37 -31.30 -15.59
CA PHE A 221 -5.02 -32.43 -14.92
C PHE A 221 -4.16 -33.72 -14.90
N LYS A 222 -3.22 -33.86 -15.83
CA LYS A 222 -2.32 -35.03 -15.90
C LYS A 222 -1.27 -34.96 -14.81
N LYS A 223 -0.65 -33.76 -14.66
CA LYS A 223 0.34 -33.52 -13.61
C LYS A 223 -0.28 -33.14 -12.27
N GLY A 224 -1.58 -32.84 -12.22
CA GLY A 224 -2.24 -32.35 -11.02
C GLY A 224 -1.71 -31.00 -10.56
N GLN A 225 -1.59 -30.05 -11.46
CA GLN A 225 -0.94 -28.76 -11.20
C GLN A 225 -1.77 -27.58 -11.73
N ILE A 226 -1.60 -26.42 -11.08
CA ILE A 226 -2.08 -25.12 -11.56
C ILE A 226 -0.92 -24.17 -11.70
N THR A 227 -0.83 -23.46 -12.84
CA THR A 227 0.15 -22.40 -13.09
C THR A 227 -0.48 -21.03 -12.85
N VAL A 228 0.12 -20.26 -11.95
CA VAL A 228 -0.29 -18.88 -11.62
C VAL A 228 0.62 -17.92 -12.38
N ASN A 229 0.12 -17.33 -13.46
CA ASN A 229 0.87 -16.44 -14.34
C ASN A 229 0.22 -15.05 -14.51
N GLN A 230 -1.03 -14.90 -14.06
CA GLN A 230 -1.81 -13.68 -14.19
C GLN A 230 -2.60 -13.34 -12.91
N THR A 231 -3.03 -12.10 -12.82
CA THR A 231 -3.93 -11.62 -11.79
C THR A 231 -4.96 -10.67 -12.40
N LEU A 232 -6.19 -10.74 -11.94
CA LEU A 232 -7.25 -9.83 -12.33
C LEU A 232 -7.15 -8.54 -11.51
N ALA A 233 -7.25 -7.40 -12.16
CA ALA A 233 -7.20 -6.10 -11.52
C ALA A 233 -8.25 -5.16 -12.09
N LYS A 234 -8.53 -4.08 -11.37
CA LYS A 234 -9.37 -2.98 -11.85
C LYS A 234 -8.47 -2.00 -12.57
N GLY A 235 -8.73 -1.78 -13.84
CA GLY A 235 -8.10 -0.78 -14.69
C GLY A 235 -8.94 0.49 -14.78
N GLU A 236 -8.60 1.33 -15.76
CA GLU A 236 -9.32 2.57 -16.06
C GLU A 236 -10.78 2.27 -16.46
N ASP A 237 -11.66 3.24 -16.29
CA ASP A 237 -13.10 3.15 -16.57
C ASP A 237 -13.80 1.97 -15.87
N ASN A 238 -13.26 1.52 -14.74
CA ASN A 238 -13.71 0.35 -14.01
C ASN A 238 -13.61 -0.98 -14.77
N LYS A 239 -12.92 -1.02 -15.91
CA LYS A 239 -12.71 -2.25 -16.68
C LYS A 239 -11.85 -3.24 -15.89
N LEU A 240 -12.14 -4.53 -16.07
CA LEU A 240 -11.31 -5.59 -15.52
C LEU A 240 -10.18 -5.91 -16.51
N ILE A 241 -8.96 -5.92 -15.99
CA ILE A 241 -7.75 -6.15 -16.79
C ILE A 241 -6.94 -7.31 -16.23
N PHE A 242 -6.31 -8.06 -17.11
CA PHE A 242 -5.33 -9.07 -16.73
C PHE A 242 -3.95 -8.45 -16.66
N GLN A 243 -3.28 -8.67 -15.54
CA GLN A 243 -1.92 -8.16 -15.33
C GLN A 243 -0.99 -9.31 -14.92
N THR A 244 0.28 -9.20 -15.27
CA THR A 244 1.30 -10.08 -14.71
C THR A 244 1.38 -9.90 -13.19
N PRO A 245 1.73 -10.92 -12.42
CA PRO A 245 1.97 -10.80 -10.98
C PRO A 245 2.98 -9.68 -10.67
N LYS A 246 2.94 -9.16 -9.42
CA LYS A 246 3.80 -8.03 -9.01
C LYS A 246 5.29 -8.34 -9.14
N THR A 247 5.68 -9.59 -8.93
CA THR A 247 7.08 -10.03 -8.91
C THR A 247 7.24 -11.31 -9.69
N LYS A 248 8.45 -11.59 -10.18
CA LYS A 248 8.79 -12.83 -10.88
C LYS A 248 8.50 -14.08 -10.03
N LYS A 249 8.72 -14.02 -8.70
CA LYS A 249 8.44 -15.11 -7.76
C LYS A 249 6.94 -15.38 -7.54
N SER A 250 6.08 -14.43 -7.90
CA SER A 250 4.63 -14.64 -7.81
C SER A 250 4.09 -15.51 -8.94
N ALA A 251 4.78 -15.59 -10.09
CA ALA A 251 4.52 -16.61 -11.11
C ALA A 251 5.05 -17.94 -10.57
N ARG A 252 4.17 -18.94 -10.44
CA ARG A 252 4.49 -20.21 -9.82
C ARG A 252 3.56 -21.31 -10.26
N THR A 253 3.99 -22.56 -10.13
CA THR A 253 3.16 -23.76 -10.32
C THR A 253 2.85 -24.38 -8.94
N ILE A 254 1.60 -24.73 -8.70
CA ILE A 254 1.11 -25.29 -7.45
C ILE A 254 0.58 -26.69 -7.71
N THR A 255 1.11 -27.68 -7.00
CA THR A 255 0.57 -29.06 -7.00
C THR A 255 -0.73 -29.14 -6.23
N LEU A 256 -1.68 -29.90 -6.75
CA LEU A 256 -3.03 -30.09 -6.22
C LEU A 256 -3.19 -31.47 -5.59
N ASP A 257 -3.95 -31.54 -4.52
CA ASP A 257 -4.43 -32.80 -3.95
C ASP A 257 -5.55 -33.43 -4.83
N SER A 258 -5.71 -34.75 -4.70
CA SER A 258 -6.68 -35.52 -5.50
C SER A 258 -8.12 -35.02 -5.36
N LYS A 259 -8.53 -34.54 -4.17
CA LYS A 259 -9.88 -34.02 -3.94
C LYS A 259 -10.08 -32.68 -4.64
N THR A 260 -9.04 -31.80 -4.66
CA THR A 260 -9.08 -30.53 -5.41
C THR A 260 -9.18 -30.80 -6.91
N ILE A 261 -8.43 -31.79 -7.43
CA ILE A 261 -8.52 -32.22 -8.84
C ILE A 261 -9.93 -32.68 -9.16
N LYS A 262 -10.56 -33.51 -8.30
CA LYS A 262 -11.93 -33.96 -8.48
C LYS A 262 -12.92 -32.80 -8.56
N VAL A 263 -12.85 -31.85 -7.61
CA VAL A 263 -13.73 -30.68 -7.59
C VAL A 263 -13.56 -29.85 -8.87
N LEU A 264 -12.33 -29.67 -9.36
CA LEU A 264 -12.07 -28.97 -10.63
C LEU A 264 -12.64 -29.73 -11.84
N LYS A 265 -12.53 -31.05 -11.88
CA LYS A 265 -13.14 -31.87 -12.96
C LYS A 265 -14.65 -31.76 -12.93
N ASP A 266 -15.26 -31.77 -11.77
CA ASP A 266 -16.70 -31.58 -11.62
C ASP A 266 -17.14 -30.19 -12.07
N TRP A 267 -16.41 -29.13 -11.69
CA TRP A 267 -16.67 -27.78 -12.16
C TRP A 267 -16.46 -27.61 -13.66
N HIS A 268 -15.48 -28.31 -14.26
CA HIS A 268 -15.22 -28.26 -15.69
C HIS A 268 -16.42 -28.70 -16.55
N LYS A 269 -17.34 -29.50 -16.02
CA LYS A 269 -18.58 -29.91 -16.71
C LYS A 269 -19.53 -28.71 -16.94
N TYR A 270 -19.46 -27.69 -16.08
CA TYR A 270 -20.28 -26.47 -16.16
C TYR A 270 -19.59 -25.29 -16.84
N SER A 271 -18.25 -25.26 -16.81
CA SER A 271 -17.44 -24.19 -17.41
C SER A 271 -16.28 -24.80 -18.18
N THR A 272 -16.46 -25.09 -19.47
CA THR A 272 -15.54 -25.93 -20.24
C THR A 272 -14.39 -25.19 -20.93
N LYS A 273 -14.51 -23.89 -21.19
CA LYS A 273 -13.53 -23.10 -21.98
C LYS A 273 -13.26 -21.73 -21.35
N GLY A 274 -12.07 -21.20 -21.62
CA GLY A 274 -11.67 -19.85 -21.20
C GLY A 274 -11.39 -19.78 -19.70
N LEU A 275 -11.96 -18.77 -19.03
CA LEU A 275 -11.80 -18.55 -17.59
C LEU A 275 -12.55 -19.62 -16.79
N LEU A 276 -11.98 -20.02 -15.64
CA LEU A 276 -12.64 -20.92 -14.69
C LEU A 276 -13.91 -20.27 -14.12
N PHE A 277 -13.83 -18.98 -13.80
CA PHE A 277 -14.89 -18.19 -13.17
C PHE A 277 -15.24 -17.01 -14.07
N LYS A 278 -16.27 -17.16 -14.87
CA LYS A 278 -16.74 -16.19 -15.85
C LYS A 278 -18.23 -15.88 -15.67
N ASN A 279 -18.64 -14.74 -16.19
CA ASN A 279 -20.05 -14.39 -16.35
C ASN A 279 -20.65 -15.08 -17.59
N GLU A 280 -21.91 -14.85 -17.87
CA GLU A 280 -22.63 -15.41 -19.03
C GLU A 280 -22.03 -14.96 -20.38
N SER A 281 -21.45 -13.77 -20.41
CA SER A 281 -20.76 -13.22 -21.61
C SER A 281 -19.34 -13.79 -21.79
N GLY A 282 -18.86 -14.68 -20.89
CA GLY A 282 -17.51 -15.23 -20.96
C GLY A 282 -16.42 -14.35 -20.34
N GLU A 283 -16.78 -13.16 -19.84
CA GLU A 283 -15.87 -12.19 -19.23
C GLU A 283 -15.62 -12.53 -17.75
N PRO A 284 -14.51 -12.04 -17.16
CA PRO A 284 -14.20 -12.28 -15.76
C PRO A 284 -15.30 -11.70 -14.85
N LYS A 285 -15.61 -12.43 -13.79
CA LYS A 285 -16.48 -11.92 -12.74
C LYS A 285 -15.80 -10.79 -11.98
N SER A 286 -16.61 -9.90 -11.40
CA SER A 286 -16.10 -8.77 -10.62
C SER A 286 -15.11 -9.20 -9.52
N VAL A 287 -14.09 -8.40 -9.26
CA VAL A 287 -13.12 -8.62 -8.16
C VAL A 287 -13.76 -8.70 -6.76
N VAL A 288 -15.03 -8.30 -6.62
CA VAL A 288 -15.80 -8.43 -5.38
C VAL A 288 -16.68 -9.70 -5.33
N HIS A 289 -16.71 -10.51 -6.40
CA HIS A 289 -17.56 -11.69 -6.50
C HIS A 289 -17.41 -12.65 -5.31
N VAL A 290 -16.18 -12.97 -4.92
CA VAL A 290 -15.90 -13.82 -3.76
C VAL A 290 -16.39 -13.22 -2.44
N ASN A 291 -16.37 -11.90 -2.31
CA ASN A 291 -16.89 -11.24 -1.11
C ASN A 291 -18.43 -11.38 -1.05
N ASN A 292 -19.11 -11.36 -2.20
CA ASN A 292 -20.54 -11.61 -2.28
C ASN A 292 -20.89 -13.05 -1.90
N MET A 293 -20.08 -14.04 -2.31
CA MET A 293 -20.23 -15.43 -1.85
C MET A 293 -20.08 -15.53 -0.33
N LEU A 294 -19.06 -14.92 0.26
CA LEU A 294 -18.87 -14.88 1.71
C LEU A 294 -20.05 -14.21 2.41
N ASN A 295 -20.55 -13.09 1.89
CA ASN A 295 -21.71 -12.40 2.46
C ASN A 295 -22.98 -13.28 2.42
N ARG A 296 -23.17 -14.13 1.40
CA ARG A 296 -24.28 -15.12 1.36
C ARG A 296 -24.13 -16.13 2.50
N ILE A 297 -22.90 -16.61 2.76
CA ILE A 297 -22.63 -17.55 3.86
C ILE A 297 -22.96 -16.88 5.20
N TRP A 298 -22.44 -15.67 5.47
CA TRP A 298 -22.63 -14.99 6.75
C TRP A 298 -24.04 -14.47 7.01
N ARG A 299 -24.85 -14.29 5.97
CA ARG A 299 -26.29 -14.03 6.14
C ARG A 299 -27.02 -15.28 6.65
N LYS A 300 -26.65 -16.46 6.15
CA LYS A 300 -27.27 -17.73 6.53
C LYS A 300 -26.71 -18.27 7.87
N TYR A 301 -25.44 -17.98 8.15
CA TYR A 301 -24.71 -18.41 9.35
C TYR A 301 -24.04 -17.21 10.03
N PRO A 302 -24.82 -16.35 10.72
CA PRO A 302 -24.30 -15.07 11.25
C PRO A 302 -23.25 -15.25 12.36
N ASP A 303 -23.33 -16.34 13.12
CA ASP A 303 -22.42 -16.63 14.25
C ASP A 303 -21.13 -17.32 13.81
N PHE A 304 -21.03 -17.75 12.55
CA PHE A 304 -19.83 -18.37 12.07
C PHE A 304 -18.71 -17.34 11.87
N LYS A 305 -17.50 -17.68 12.29
CA LYS A 305 -16.31 -16.80 12.24
C LYS A 305 -16.11 -16.21 10.85
N ARG A 306 -15.99 -14.90 10.79
CA ARG A 306 -15.83 -14.14 9.53
C ARG A 306 -14.37 -13.91 9.22
N ILE A 307 -13.91 -14.40 8.07
CA ILE A 307 -12.58 -14.10 7.54
C ILE A 307 -12.69 -13.49 6.13
N THR A 308 -11.65 -12.75 5.74
CA THR A 308 -11.57 -12.20 4.38
C THR A 308 -11.08 -13.27 3.38
N PRO A 309 -11.21 -13.07 2.06
CA PRO A 309 -10.56 -13.94 1.08
C PRO A 309 -9.05 -14.09 1.29
N HIS A 310 -8.39 -13.08 1.84
CA HIS A 310 -6.97 -13.16 2.20
C HIS A 310 -6.74 -14.02 3.45
N GLY A 311 -7.72 -14.08 4.35
CA GLY A 311 -7.70 -14.96 5.52
C GLY A 311 -7.56 -16.44 5.17
N PHE A 312 -8.12 -16.90 4.03
CA PHE A 312 -7.91 -18.27 3.54
C PHE A 312 -6.45 -18.57 3.20
N ARG A 313 -5.72 -17.58 2.67
CA ARG A 313 -4.29 -17.73 2.43
C ARG A 313 -3.49 -17.80 3.74
N HIS A 314 -3.90 -17.03 4.76
CA HIS A 314 -3.33 -17.15 6.10
C HIS A 314 -3.66 -18.53 6.71
N THR A 315 -4.91 -19.01 6.57
CA THR A 315 -5.32 -20.36 6.96
C THR A 315 -4.43 -21.43 6.30
N HIS A 316 -4.24 -21.33 4.99
CA HIS A 316 -3.39 -22.27 4.25
C HIS A 316 -1.95 -22.27 4.78
N CYS A 317 -1.39 -21.08 5.00
CA CYS A 317 -0.04 -20.91 5.54
C CYS A 317 0.11 -21.52 6.95
N SER A 318 -0.82 -21.20 7.84
CA SER A 318 -0.84 -21.69 9.24
C SER A 318 -0.94 -23.20 9.28
N LEU A 319 -1.92 -23.78 8.55
CA LEU A 319 -2.13 -25.23 8.55
C LEU A 319 -1.00 -26.01 7.87
N LEU A 320 -0.28 -25.42 6.92
CA LEU A 320 0.93 -26.03 6.35
C LEU A 320 2.05 -26.12 7.43
N PHE A 321 2.23 -25.10 8.26
CA PHE A 321 3.19 -25.15 9.37
C PHE A 321 2.78 -26.15 10.42
N GLU A 322 1.49 -26.22 10.77
CA GLU A 322 0.97 -27.25 11.69
C GLU A 322 1.18 -28.67 11.14
N ALA A 323 1.16 -28.82 9.80
CA ALA A 323 1.43 -30.09 9.11
C ALA A 323 2.95 -30.40 8.96
N GLY A 324 3.83 -29.53 9.47
CA GLY A 324 5.28 -29.74 9.46
C GLY A 324 6.02 -29.21 8.23
N ALA A 325 5.37 -28.42 7.37
CA ALA A 325 6.05 -27.82 6.21
C ALA A 325 7.09 -26.78 6.64
N THR A 326 8.21 -26.74 5.97
CA THR A 326 9.26 -25.76 6.20
C THR A 326 8.88 -24.36 5.73
N ILE A 327 9.53 -23.34 6.30
CA ILE A 327 9.30 -21.93 5.92
C ILE A 327 9.54 -21.74 4.42
N LYS A 328 10.54 -22.39 3.86
CA LYS A 328 10.91 -22.29 2.44
C LYS A 328 9.83 -22.90 1.54
N GLU A 329 9.35 -24.10 1.85
CA GLU A 329 8.27 -24.76 1.09
C GLU A 329 6.99 -23.90 1.09
N VAL A 330 6.63 -23.35 2.24
CA VAL A 330 5.46 -22.46 2.34
C VAL A 330 5.68 -21.16 1.57
N GLN A 331 6.88 -20.56 1.65
CA GLN A 331 7.22 -19.35 0.90
C GLN A 331 7.12 -19.57 -0.61
N GLU A 332 7.69 -20.66 -1.12
CA GLU A 332 7.68 -21.02 -2.55
C GLU A 332 6.25 -21.29 -3.03
N ARG A 333 5.50 -22.11 -2.29
CA ARG A 333 4.11 -22.44 -2.62
C ARG A 333 3.21 -21.20 -2.68
N LEU A 334 3.38 -20.28 -1.74
CA LEU A 334 2.61 -19.04 -1.69
C LEU A 334 3.14 -17.97 -2.67
N GLY A 335 4.40 -18.02 -3.08
CA GLY A 335 5.05 -16.98 -3.87
C GLY A 335 5.20 -15.67 -3.09
N HIS A 336 5.67 -15.75 -1.83
CA HIS A 336 6.03 -14.58 -1.04
C HIS A 336 7.44 -14.10 -1.45
N GLU A 337 7.54 -12.85 -1.89
CA GLU A 337 8.82 -12.24 -2.22
C GLU A 337 9.66 -12.01 -0.96
N ASN A 338 9.02 -11.48 0.10
CA ASN A 338 9.65 -11.26 1.39
C ASN A 338 9.32 -12.42 2.34
N ILE A 339 10.37 -13.10 2.80
CA ILE A 339 10.27 -14.20 3.77
C ILE A 339 9.63 -13.74 5.10
N GLN A 340 9.81 -12.46 5.49
CA GLN A 340 9.28 -11.92 6.73
C GLN A 340 7.77 -12.13 6.84
N THR A 341 7.02 -11.97 5.74
CA THR A 341 5.57 -12.22 5.73
C THR A 341 5.22 -13.68 6.10
N THR A 342 6.06 -14.63 5.71
CA THR A 342 5.89 -16.05 6.05
C THR A 342 6.33 -16.33 7.48
N MET A 343 7.43 -15.69 7.91
CA MET A 343 7.96 -15.81 9.26
C MET A 343 7.03 -15.23 10.33
N ASP A 344 6.34 -14.11 10.03
CA ASP A 344 5.37 -13.52 10.97
C ASP A 344 4.21 -14.48 11.27
N ILE A 345 3.74 -15.23 10.26
CA ILE A 345 2.71 -16.27 10.45
C ILE A 345 3.30 -17.48 11.19
N TYR A 346 4.51 -17.92 10.82
CA TYR A 346 5.20 -19.01 11.48
C TYR A 346 5.41 -18.76 12.98
N ALA A 347 5.90 -17.57 13.34
CA ALA A 347 6.13 -17.18 14.73
C ALA A 347 4.85 -17.25 15.59
N HIS A 348 3.71 -16.90 14.97
CA HIS A 348 2.40 -16.98 15.63
C HIS A 348 1.96 -18.43 15.88
N VAL A 349 2.13 -19.31 14.89
CA VAL A 349 1.76 -20.74 14.98
C VAL A 349 2.66 -21.48 16.00
N THR A 350 3.98 -21.20 15.96
CA THR A 350 4.95 -21.85 16.81
C THR A 350 4.93 -21.35 18.27
N GLN A 351 4.28 -20.22 18.55
CA GLN A 351 4.10 -19.79 19.94
C GLN A 351 3.30 -20.80 20.77
N LYS A 352 2.34 -21.49 20.14
CA LYS A 352 1.61 -22.61 20.75
C LYS A 352 2.47 -23.88 20.89
N ALA A 353 3.48 -24.04 20.06
CA ALA A 353 4.38 -25.20 20.04
C ALA A 353 5.62 -25.03 20.93
N LYS A 354 5.83 -23.86 21.54
CA LYS A 354 6.99 -23.62 22.42
C LYS A 354 6.98 -24.52 23.64
N ASP A 355 5.81 -24.84 24.18
CA ASP A 355 5.66 -25.71 25.34
C ASP A 355 6.04 -27.18 25.04
N GLU A 356 5.99 -27.59 23.77
CA GLU A 356 6.33 -28.94 23.31
C GLU A 356 7.80 -29.10 22.88
N VAL A 357 8.58 -28.04 22.79
CA VAL A 357 9.97 -28.10 22.30
C VAL A 357 10.87 -28.89 23.26
N ALA A 358 10.68 -28.71 24.56
CA ALA A 358 11.44 -29.42 25.57
C ALA A 358 11.19 -30.94 25.50
N ASP A 359 9.90 -31.33 25.39
CA ASP A 359 9.50 -32.75 25.30
C ASP A 359 9.97 -33.38 23.99
N LYS A 360 9.88 -32.64 22.86
CA LYS A 360 10.43 -33.10 21.57
C LYS A 360 11.94 -33.30 21.62
N PHE A 361 12.66 -32.41 22.29
CA PHE A 361 14.11 -32.57 22.47
C PHE A 361 14.45 -33.76 23.38
N ALA A 362 13.77 -33.89 24.51
CA ALA A 362 13.96 -35.04 25.40
C ALA A 362 13.69 -36.38 24.70
N SER A 363 12.58 -36.46 23.97
CA SER A 363 12.22 -37.63 23.16
C SER A 363 13.22 -37.96 22.06
N TYR A 364 13.79 -36.93 21.40
CA TYR A 364 14.81 -37.11 20.36
C TYR A 364 16.14 -37.64 20.91
N ILE A 365 16.54 -37.20 22.10
CA ILE A 365 17.75 -37.65 22.79
C ILE A 365 17.56 -39.01 23.46
N GLY A 366 16.30 -39.45 23.68
CA GLY A 366 15.98 -40.72 24.33
C GLY A 366 16.12 -40.71 25.84
N PHE A 367 15.93 -39.54 26.48
CA PHE A 367 15.84 -39.36 27.93
C PHE A 367 14.42 -39.22 28.38
#